data_9700d9c74e7a81543acddfde6e454ae9
#
_entry.id   9700d9c74e7a81543acddfde6e454ae9
#
_cell.length_a   1.000
_cell.length_b   1.000
_cell.length_c   1.000
_cell.angle_alpha   90.00
_cell.angle_beta   90.00
_cell.angle_gamma   90.00
#
_symmetry.space_group_name_H-M   'P 1'
#
loop_
_entity.id
_entity.type
_entity.pdbx_description
1 polymer ?
#
loop_
_entity_poly.entity_id
_entity_poly.type
_entity_poly.pdbx_seq_one_letter_code
_entity_poly.pdbx_strand_id
1 'polypeptide(L)'
;DLFIANSTETQRRIQKYYGRKSIIIHPPVETNRFSPARERSDYYITMGRQLPYKRYDLAVEACTKLGLKLKVFGNGPVHQKLVKMAGPTIEFYTDRFGDASDAELEKALSQAKGFIYAAEEDFGIVTVEALAAGTPVIAYGKAGTLDIVDSEEVGVLFRHQTIEDTIGAIKRAEKLQFFPSKLQRTAKRFDKTLFITKLRKVIDSTIR
;
A
#
# COMPACT_ATOMS: atom_id res chain seq x y z
N ASP A 1 -2.50 -6.40 31.79
CA ASP A 1 -2.80 -6.59 30.36
C ASP A 1 -1.74 -5.89 29.52
N LEU A 2 -1.30 -6.55 28.45
CA LEU A 2 -0.36 -6.06 27.47
C LEU A 2 -1.11 -5.64 26.20
N PHE A 3 -0.79 -4.44 25.67
CA PHE A 3 -1.32 -3.97 24.38
C PHE A 3 -0.26 -4.13 23.29
N ILE A 4 -0.66 -4.69 22.15
CA ILE A 4 0.14 -4.77 20.93
C ILE A 4 -0.53 -3.88 19.88
N ALA A 5 0.23 -2.95 19.32
CA ALA A 5 -0.18 -2.07 18.23
C ALA A 5 0.37 -2.58 16.90
N ASN A 6 -0.42 -2.49 15.83
CA ASN A 6 0.00 -2.89 14.49
C ASN A 6 0.80 -1.82 13.74
N SER A 7 0.84 -0.59 14.27
CA SER A 7 1.55 0.54 13.69
C SER A 7 1.85 1.61 14.74
N THR A 8 2.72 2.55 14.40
CA THR A 8 3.00 3.73 15.22
C THR A 8 1.73 4.57 15.45
N GLU A 9 0.86 4.71 14.45
CA GLU A 9 -0.40 5.43 14.60
C GLU A 9 -1.34 4.72 15.58
N THR A 10 -1.48 3.40 15.49
CA THR A 10 -2.28 2.63 16.44
C THR A 10 -1.71 2.70 17.85
N GLN A 11 -0.39 2.66 18.01
CA GLN A 11 0.26 2.87 19.30
C GLN A 11 -0.09 4.23 19.90
N ARG A 12 -0.04 5.30 19.09
CA ARG A 12 -0.42 6.66 19.51
C ARG A 12 -1.89 6.73 19.94
N ARG A 13 -2.80 6.05 19.21
CA ARG A 13 -4.23 5.97 19.56
C ARG A 13 -4.45 5.22 20.86
N ILE A 14 -3.76 4.08 21.08
CA ILE A 14 -3.82 3.34 22.34
C ILE A 14 -3.39 4.24 23.51
N GLN A 15 -2.28 4.95 23.37
CA GLN A 15 -1.83 5.88 24.41
C GLN A 15 -2.83 7.01 24.66
N LYS A 16 -3.39 7.59 23.58
CA LYS A 16 -4.34 8.71 23.67
C LYS A 16 -5.67 8.33 24.31
N TYR A 17 -6.26 7.22 23.90
CA TYR A 17 -7.65 6.88 24.29
C TYR A 17 -7.73 5.94 25.48
N TYR A 18 -6.71 5.12 25.71
CA TYR A 18 -6.69 4.13 26.80
C TYR A 18 -5.67 4.49 27.89
N GLY A 19 -4.80 5.48 27.68
CA GLY A 19 -3.73 5.83 28.61
C GLY A 19 -2.70 4.71 28.80
N ARG A 20 -2.61 3.75 27.86
CA ARG A 20 -1.79 2.55 27.99
C ARG A 20 -0.59 2.57 27.07
N LYS A 21 0.53 2.02 27.56
CA LYS A 21 1.69 1.72 26.70
C LYS A 21 1.39 0.48 25.86
N SER A 22 1.94 0.41 24.65
CA SER A 22 1.84 -0.76 23.78
C SER A 22 3.17 -1.03 23.07
N ILE A 23 3.33 -2.27 22.61
CA ILE A 23 4.49 -2.73 21.83
C ILE A 23 4.04 -2.73 20.36
N ILE A 24 4.88 -2.23 19.45
CA ILE A 24 4.58 -2.29 18.02
C ILE A 24 5.04 -3.63 17.46
N ILE A 25 4.09 -4.39 16.91
CA ILE A 25 4.34 -5.57 16.08
C ILE A 25 3.53 -5.38 14.80
N HIS A 26 4.20 -5.00 13.72
CA HIS A 26 3.54 -4.80 12.43
C HIS A 26 2.92 -6.09 11.90
N PRO A 27 1.80 -6.03 11.15
CA PRO A 27 1.13 -7.19 10.59
C PRO A 27 2.04 -8.05 9.72
N PRO A 28 1.85 -9.36 9.68
CA PRO A 28 2.65 -10.26 8.87
C PRO A 28 2.31 -10.12 7.38
N VAL A 29 3.34 -10.04 6.55
CA VAL A 29 3.20 -10.09 5.08
C VAL A 29 4.04 -11.26 4.55
N GLU A 30 3.48 -12.03 3.64
CA GLU A 30 4.21 -13.13 2.97
C GLU A 30 5.06 -12.58 1.83
N THR A 31 6.13 -11.86 2.20
CA THR A 31 6.96 -11.14 1.24
C THR A 31 7.63 -12.05 0.18
N ASN A 32 7.80 -13.34 0.48
CA ASN A 32 8.38 -14.32 -0.42
C ASN A 32 7.45 -14.75 -1.58
N ARG A 33 6.15 -14.43 -1.50
CA ARG A 33 5.20 -14.66 -2.60
C ARG A 33 5.52 -13.80 -3.81
N PHE A 34 6.14 -12.65 -3.59
CA PHE A 34 6.34 -11.63 -4.61
C PHE A 34 7.75 -11.67 -5.17
N SER A 35 7.85 -11.53 -6.49
CA SER A 35 9.12 -11.39 -7.20
C SER A 35 9.06 -10.22 -8.16
N PRO A 36 10.10 -9.37 -8.22
CA PRO A 36 10.14 -8.28 -9.18
C PRO A 36 10.13 -8.79 -10.61
N ALA A 37 9.39 -8.15 -11.48
CA ALA A 37 9.48 -8.41 -12.92
C ALA A 37 10.85 -7.94 -13.45
N ARG A 38 11.33 -8.60 -14.50
CA ARG A 38 12.56 -8.18 -15.22
C ARG A 38 12.37 -6.82 -15.86
N GLU A 39 11.19 -6.58 -16.41
CA GLU A 39 10.81 -5.33 -17.06
C GLU A 39 9.48 -4.84 -16.50
N ARG A 40 9.38 -3.54 -16.28
CA ARG A 40 8.14 -2.89 -15.87
C ARG A 40 7.32 -2.52 -17.10
N SER A 41 6.01 -2.64 -16.95
CA SER A 41 5.05 -2.14 -17.94
C SER A 41 4.76 -0.65 -17.70
N ASP A 42 4.09 -0.03 -18.67
CA ASP A 42 3.72 1.38 -18.64
C ASP A 42 2.31 1.57 -18.04
N TYR A 43 2.10 1.09 -16.80
CA TYR A 43 0.86 1.36 -16.06
C TYR A 43 1.10 1.50 -14.56
N TYR A 44 0.25 2.27 -13.93
CA TYR A 44 0.11 2.33 -12.48
C TYR A 44 -0.92 1.30 -12.01
N ILE A 45 -0.90 0.95 -10.72
CA ILE A 45 -1.85 0.01 -10.14
C ILE A 45 -2.38 0.56 -8.81
N THR A 46 -3.65 0.28 -8.53
CA THR A 46 -4.25 0.38 -7.20
C THR A 46 -5.11 -0.84 -6.95
N MET A 47 -5.17 -1.33 -5.69
CA MET A 47 -5.85 -2.59 -5.40
C MET A 47 -6.46 -2.63 -4.00
N GLY A 48 -7.54 -3.41 -3.86
CA GLY A 48 -8.24 -3.69 -2.60
C GLY A 48 -9.72 -3.34 -2.65
N ARG A 49 -10.41 -3.47 -1.51
CA ARG A 49 -11.84 -3.17 -1.42
C ARG A 49 -12.09 -1.66 -1.64
N GLN A 50 -12.95 -1.32 -2.60
CA GLN A 50 -13.25 0.06 -2.99
C GLN A 50 -14.22 0.72 -2.00
N LEU A 51 -13.69 1.12 -0.84
CA LEU A 51 -14.41 1.83 0.23
C LEU A 51 -14.18 3.33 0.12
N PRO A 52 -15.11 4.19 0.57
CA PRO A 52 -14.99 5.65 0.46
C PRO A 52 -13.70 6.21 1.05
N TYR A 53 -13.29 5.74 2.23
CA TYR A 53 -12.08 6.23 2.93
C TYR A 53 -10.77 5.84 2.24
N LYS A 54 -10.79 4.84 1.34
CA LYS A 54 -9.61 4.42 0.59
C LYS A 54 -9.26 5.34 -0.58
N ARG A 55 -10.16 6.27 -0.92
CA ARG A 55 -9.90 7.35 -1.85
C ARG A 55 -9.36 6.92 -3.21
N TYR A 56 -9.91 5.83 -3.77
CA TYR A 56 -9.60 5.39 -5.14
C TYR A 56 -9.90 6.46 -6.19
N ASP A 57 -10.85 7.37 -5.90
CA ASP A 57 -11.17 8.53 -6.70
C ASP A 57 -9.92 9.36 -7.06
N LEU A 58 -8.99 9.53 -6.12
CA LEU A 58 -7.77 10.31 -6.35
C LEU A 58 -6.84 9.64 -7.36
N ALA A 59 -6.66 8.32 -7.28
CA ALA A 59 -5.84 7.58 -8.25
C ALA A 59 -6.47 7.59 -9.65
N VAL A 60 -7.78 7.32 -9.74
CA VAL A 60 -8.53 7.29 -11.00
C VAL A 60 -8.51 8.66 -11.67
N GLU A 61 -8.83 9.73 -10.94
CA GLU A 61 -8.91 11.09 -11.51
C GLU A 61 -7.51 11.64 -11.86
N ALA A 62 -6.50 11.40 -11.02
CA ALA A 62 -5.13 11.84 -11.30
C ALA A 62 -4.59 11.17 -12.57
N CYS A 63 -4.74 9.85 -12.71
CA CYS A 63 -4.30 9.13 -13.91
C CYS A 63 -5.12 9.53 -15.15
N THR A 64 -6.42 9.75 -15.01
CA THR A 64 -7.27 10.26 -16.11
C THR A 64 -6.78 11.62 -16.60
N LYS A 65 -6.53 12.58 -15.69
CA LYS A 65 -6.04 13.92 -16.05
C LYS A 65 -4.65 13.91 -16.68
N LEU A 66 -3.82 12.96 -16.30
CA LEU A 66 -2.46 12.81 -16.84
C LEU A 66 -2.40 11.93 -18.11
N GLY A 67 -3.51 11.30 -18.51
CA GLY A 67 -3.53 10.33 -19.61
C GLY A 67 -2.72 9.05 -19.32
N LEU A 68 -2.48 8.72 -18.05
CA LEU A 68 -1.69 7.59 -17.62
C LEU A 68 -2.56 6.33 -17.53
N LYS A 69 -1.99 5.17 -17.87
CA LYS A 69 -2.66 3.88 -17.70
C LYS A 69 -2.72 3.52 -16.21
N LEU A 70 -3.93 3.17 -15.75
CA LEU A 70 -4.15 2.70 -14.39
C LEU A 70 -4.96 1.41 -14.41
N LYS A 71 -4.46 0.39 -13.72
CA LYS A 71 -5.18 -0.85 -13.44
C LYS A 71 -5.76 -0.78 -12.02
N VAL A 72 -7.09 -0.92 -11.93
CA VAL A 72 -7.83 -0.87 -10.66
C VAL A 72 -8.34 -2.26 -10.34
N PHE A 73 -7.75 -2.89 -9.31
CA PHE A 73 -8.14 -4.21 -8.84
C PHE A 73 -9.05 -4.13 -7.62
N GLY A 74 -10.10 -4.94 -7.64
CA GLY A 74 -11.07 -5.03 -6.55
C GLY A 74 -12.39 -4.34 -6.83
N ASN A 75 -13.33 -4.50 -5.91
CA ASN A 75 -14.69 -4.00 -6.01
C ASN A 75 -15.14 -3.40 -4.66
N GLY A 76 -16.28 -2.74 -4.64
CA GLY A 76 -16.87 -2.19 -3.42
C GLY A 76 -17.93 -1.14 -3.67
N PRO A 77 -18.45 -0.52 -2.59
CA PRO A 77 -19.57 0.41 -2.65
C PRO A 77 -19.37 1.62 -3.59
N VAL A 78 -18.11 2.02 -3.84
CA VAL A 78 -17.83 3.17 -4.70
C VAL A 78 -17.49 2.79 -6.15
N HIS A 79 -17.50 1.50 -6.51
CA HIS A 79 -17.09 1.01 -7.83
C HIS A 79 -17.80 1.74 -8.98
N GLN A 80 -19.12 1.81 -8.97
CA GLN A 80 -19.91 2.48 -10.02
C GLN A 80 -19.56 3.96 -10.18
N LYS A 81 -19.24 4.63 -9.07
CA LYS A 81 -18.78 6.02 -9.11
C LYS A 81 -17.42 6.13 -9.78
N LEU A 82 -16.49 5.22 -9.48
CA LEU A 82 -15.15 5.19 -10.07
C LEU A 82 -15.22 4.93 -11.59
N VAL A 83 -16.05 3.99 -12.03
CA VAL A 83 -16.23 3.70 -13.46
C VAL A 83 -16.77 4.92 -14.21
N LYS A 84 -17.74 5.64 -13.62
CA LYS A 84 -18.33 6.85 -14.25
C LYS A 84 -17.35 8.02 -14.39
N MET A 85 -16.33 8.11 -13.54
CA MET A 85 -15.35 9.20 -13.57
C MET A 85 -14.06 8.84 -14.32
N ALA A 86 -13.89 7.56 -14.66
CA ALA A 86 -12.69 7.06 -15.30
C ALA A 86 -12.56 7.50 -16.75
N GLY A 87 -11.37 7.93 -17.14
CA GLY A 87 -11.01 8.18 -18.53
C GLY A 87 -10.66 6.89 -19.28
N PRO A 88 -10.38 6.97 -20.60
CA PRO A 88 -10.20 5.81 -21.46
C PRO A 88 -8.94 4.97 -21.15
N THR A 89 -8.03 5.48 -20.33
CA THR A 89 -6.78 4.80 -19.93
C THR A 89 -6.90 4.03 -18.63
N ILE A 90 -8.08 4.02 -18.00
CA ILE A 90 -8.34 3.36 -16.73
C ILE A 90 -9.03 2.03 -16.99
N GLU A 91 -8.44 0.95 -16.49
CA GLU A 91 -8.96 -0.41 -16.64
C GLU A 91 -9.35 -0.97 -15.26
N PHE A 92 -10.58 -1.51 -15.16
CA PHE A 92 -11.08 -2.19 -13.96
C PHE A 92 -11.02 -3.70 -14.16
N TYR A 93 -10.35 -4.41 -13.25
CA TYR A 93 -9.99 -5.82 -13.44
C TYR A 93 -10.89 -6.80 -12.72
N THR A 94 -11.74 -6.37 -11.81
CA THR A 94 -12.65 -7.28 -11.12
C THR A 94 -13.99 -6.63 -10.91
N ASP A 95 -15.06 -7.21 -11.45
CA ASP A 95 -16.43 -6.82 -11.16
C ASP A 95 -16.86 -7.38 -9.80
N ARG A 96 -16.22 -8.45 -9.32
CA ARG A 96 -16.51 -9.11 -8.03
C ARG A 96 -15.24 -9.26 -7.19
N PHE A 97 -15.43 -9.22 -5.89
CA PHE A 97 -14.36 -9.44 -4.93
C PHE A 97 -13.86 -10.89 -5.06
N GLY A 98 -12.64 -11.11 -5.53
CA GLY A 98 -12.02 -12.43 -5.65
C GLY A 98 -11.94 -13.02 -7.07
N ASP A 99 -12.31 -12.29 -8.12
CA ASP A 99 -12.25 -12.81 -9.50
C ASP A 99 -10.83 -12.86 -10.07
N ALA A 100 -9.91 -11.99 -9.60
CA ALA A 100 -8.50 -12.11 -9.97
C ALA A 100 -7.80 -13.13 -9.08
N SER A 101 -7.09 -14.07 -9.69
CA SER A 101 -6.25 -15.01 -8.94
C SER A 101 -5.08 -14.27 -8.28
N ASP A 102 -4.58 -14.83 -7.16
CA ASP A 102 -3.40 -14.30 -6.48
C ASP A 102 -2.21 -14.14 -7.45
N ALA A 103 -2.02 -15.08 -8.37
CA ALA A 103 -0.95 -15.04 -9.36
C ALA A 103 -1.11 -13.88 -10.36
N GLU A 104 -2.34 -13.55 -10.77
CA GLU A 104 -2.61 -12.40 -11.63
C GLU A 104 -2.34 -11.07 -10.91
N LEU A 105 -2.74 -10.97 -9.65
CA LEU A 105 -2.45 -9.80 -8.81
C LEU A 105 -0.94 -9.63 -8.59
N GLU A 106 -0.23 -10.70 -8.25
CA GLU A 106 1.23 -10.69 -8.07
C GLU A 106 1.95 -10.25 -9.35
N LYS A 107 1.55 -10.81 -10.50
CA LYS A 107 2.09 -10.43 -11.81
C LYS A 107 1.79 -8.97 -12.13
N ALA A 108 0.54 -8.53 -11.97
CA ALA A 108 0.15 -7.15 -12.25
C ALA A 108 0.89 -6.16 -11.33
N LEU A 109 1.08 -6.52 -10.06
CA LEU A 109 1.78 -5.69 -9.08
C LEU A 109 3.27 -5.60 -9.42
N SER A 110 3.93 -6.72 -9.76
CA SER A 110 5.37 -6.74 -10.06
C SER A 110 5.74 -5.99 -11.34
N GLN A 111 4.82 -5.92 -12.31
CA GLN A 111 5.03 -5.23 -13.57
C GLN A 111 4.66 -3.76 -13.54
N ALA A 112 3.97 -3.29 -12.51
CA ALA A 112 3.50 -1.91 -12.44
C ALA A 112 4.65 -0.90 -12.33
N LYS A 113 4.46 0.27 -12.97
CA LYS A 113 5.35 1.43 -12.86
C LYS A 113 5.36 2.03 -11.45
N GLY A 114 4.20 1.94 -10.76
CA GLY A 114 4.03 2.39 -9.38
C GLY A 114 2.68 1.97 -8.82
N PHE A 115 2.61 1.81 -7.51
CA PHE A 115 1.40 1.52 -6.75
C PHE A 115 0.88 2.80 -6.11
N ILE A 116 -0.36 3.21 -6.46
CA ILE A 116 -0.98 4.43 -5.91
C ILE A 116 -1.90 4.03 -4.75
N TYR A 117 -1.65 4.62 -3.58
CA TYR A 117 -2.36 4.32 -2.35
C TYR A 117 -2.75 5.59 -1.59
N ALA A 118 -4.01 5.98 -1.71
CA ALA A 118 -4.52 7.24 -1.15
C ALA A 118 -5.26 7.07 0.19
N ALA A 119 -5.30 5.85 0.74
CA ALA A 119 -5.99 5.57 1.99
C ALA A 119 -5.26 6.11 3.22
N GLU A 120 -6.04 6.52 4.23
CA GLU A 120 -5.56 6.63 5.61
C GLU A 120 -5.95 5.34 6.34
N GLU A 121 -4.99 4.46 6.57
CA GLU A 121 -5.20 3.16 7.23
C GLU A 121 -4.21 2.95 8.37
N ASP A 122 -4.58 2.09 9.31
CA ASP A 122 -3.75 1.79 10.48
C ASP A 122 -2.39 1.20 10.09
N PHE A 123 -2.31 0.41 8.99
CA PHE A 123 -1.05 -0.12 8.49
C PHE A 123 -0.97 -0.08 6.95
N GLY A 124 -1.81 -0.83 6.23
CA GLY A 124 -1.80 -0.90 4.76
C GLY A 124 -0.93 -2.04 4.23
N ILE A 125 -1.31 -3.29 4.49
CA ILE A 125 -0.60 -4.52 4.04
C ILE A 125 -0.24 -4.47 2.55
N VAL A 126 -1.17 -4.04 1.70
CA VAL A 126 -0.98 -3.97 0.24
C VAL A 126 0.18 -3.07 -0.18
N THR A 127 0.53 -2.07 0.64
CA THR A 127 1.70 -1.21 0.41
C THR A 127 3.01 -1.99 0.57
N VAL A 128 3.07 -2.89 1.56
CA VAL A 128 4.22 -3.78 1.74
C VAL A 128 4.28 -4.82 0.62
N GLU A 129 3.14 -5.34 0.16
CA GLU A 129 3.07 -6.27 -0.97
C GLU A 129 3.60 -5.63 -2.26
N ALA A 130 3.28 -4.34 -2.50
CA ALA A 130 3.82 -3.58 -3.62
C ALA A 130 5.36 -3.48 -3.55
N LEU A 131 5.91 -3.13 -2.38
CA LEU A 131 7.37 -3.10 -2.19
C LEU A 131 8.00 -4.48 -2.35
N ALA A 132 7.36 -5.54 -1.86
CA ALA A 132 7.83 -6.92 -2.01
C ALA A 132 7.88 -7.36 -3.49
N ALA A 133 6.88 -6.92 -4.28
CA ALA A 133 6.83 -7.12 -5.72
C ALA A 133 7.83 -6.26 -6.51
N GLY A 134 8.61 -5.41 -5.83
CA GLY A 134 9.56 -4.51 -6.46
C GLY A 134 8.92 -3.25 -7.06
N THR A 135 7.71 -2.89 -6.67
CA THR A 135 6.96 -1.74 -7.19
C THR A 135 7.00 -0.59 -6.20
N PRO A 136 7.44 0.62 -6.61
CA PRO A 136 7.50 1.79 -5.76
C PRO A 136 6.10 2.28 -5.39
N VAL A 137 5.99 2.91 -4.22
CA VAL A 137 4.73 3.36 -3.66
C VAL A 137 4.55 4.86 -3.81
N ILE A 138 3.37 5.28 -4.25
CA ILE A 138 2.93 6.68 -4.28
C ILE A 138 1.74 6.78 -3.35
N ALA A 139 1.92 7.35 -2.16
CA ALA A 139 0.90 7.20 -1.14
C ALA A 139 0.61 8.47 -0.33
N TYR A 140 -0.57 8.48 0.29
CA TYR A 140 -0.90 9.48 1.29
C TYR A 140 -0.02 9.31 2.52
N GLY A 141 0.75 10.34 2.84
CA GLY A 141 1.74 10.34 3.91
C GLY A 141 1.11 10.48 5.29
N LYS A 142 0.29 9.50 5.71
CA LYS A 142 -0.36 9.50 7.01
C LYS A 142 -0.57 8.10 7.56
N ALA A 143 -0.69 7.99 8.89
CA ALA A 143 -0.94 6.76 9.63
C ALA A 143 0.09 5.66 9.31
N GLY A 144 -0.34 4.41 9.07
CA GLY A 144 0.55 3.27 8.88
C GLY A 144 1.46 3.35 7.65
N THR A 145 1.10 4.16 6.65
CA THR A 145 1.96 4.37 5.48
C THR A 145 3.32 4.97 5.85
N LEU A 146 3.38 5.79 6.92
CA LEU A 146 4.63 6.38 7.41
C LEU A 146 5.59 5.34 8.01
N ASP A 147 5.08 4.22 8.52
CA ASP A 147 5.92 3.12 9.02
C ASP A 147 6.57 2.33 7.87
N ILE A 148 5.97 2.38 6.67
CA ILE A 148 6.35 1.58 5.50
C ILE A 148 7.22 2.37 4.53
N VAL A 149 6.77 3.58 4.13
CA VAL A 149 7.46 4.44 3.17
C VAL A 149 8.28 5.47 3.94
N ASP A 150 9.49 5.09 4.32
CA ASP A 150 10.38 5.86 5.20
C ASP A 150 11.41 6.72 4.43
N SER A 151 11.49 6.57 3.11
CA SER A 151 12.40 7.32 2.26
C SER A 151 11.92 7.42 0.81
N GLU A 152 12.45 8.36 0.05
CA GLU A 152 12.22 8.48 -1.40
C GLU A 152 12.85 7.34 -2.21
N GLU A 153 13.68 6.49 -1.61
CA GLU A 153 14.22 5.29 -2.26
C GLU A 153 13.16 4.20 -2.49
N VAL A 154 12.04 4.25 -1.75
CA VAL A 154 10.98 3.24 -1.82
C VAL A 154 9.64 3.79 -2.25
N GLY A 155 9.45 5.11 -2.22
CA GLY A 155 8.20 5.70 -2.66
C GLY A 155 8.13 7.21 -2.44
N VAL A 156 7.04 7.80 -2.89
CA VAL A 156 6.76 9.24 -2.78
C VAL A 156 5.48 9.45 -1.99
N LEU A 157 5.56 10.25 -0.95
CA LEU A 157 4.41 10.60 -0.13
C LEU A 157 3.80 11.95 -0.56
N PHE A 158 2.48 12.03 -0.60
CA PHE A 158 1.75 13.29 -0.73
C PHE A 158 1.06 13.68 0.59
N ARG A 159 0.87 14.99 0.81
CA ARG A 159 0.47 15.54 2.12
C ARG A 159 -1.04 15.66 2.31
N HIS A 160 -1.78 15.94 1.24
CA HIS A 160 -3.23 16.12 1.31
C HIS A 160 -3.93 15.18 0.34
N GLN A 161 -5.07 14.63 0.74
CA GLN A 161 -5.88 13.78 -0.11
C GLN A 161 -6.62 14.63 -1.17
N THR A 162 -5.83 15.27 -2.04
CA THR A 162 -6.30 16.07 -3.19
C THR A 162 -5.75 15.49 -4.49
N ILE A 163 -6.40 15.81 -5.59
CA ILE A 163 -5.97 15.39 -6.92
C ILE A 163 -4.63 16.03 -7.28
N GLU A 164 -4.46 17.31 -6.94
CA GLU A 164 -3.25 18.09 -7.19
C GLU A 164 -2.03 17.51 -6.49
N ASP A 165 -2.15 17.15 -5.21
CA ASP A 165 -1.07 16.52 -4.45
C ASP A 165 -0.76 15.12 -4.99
N THR A 166 -1.78 14.35 -5.39
CA THR A 166 -1.59 13.02 -6.01
C THR A 166 -0.87 13.15 -7.36
N ILE A 167 -1.27 14.08 -8.21
CA ILE A 167 -0.58 14.38 -9.48
C ILE A 167 0.87 14.80 -9.23
N GLY A 168 1.07 15.69 -8.24
CA GLY A 168 2.40 16.14 -7.85
C GLY A 168 3.32 14.99 -7.42
N ALA A 169 2.78 14.03 -6.64
CA ALA A 169 3.52 12.85 -6.20
C ALA A 169 3.85 11.90 -7.35
N ILE A 170 2.91 11.66 -8.27
CA ILE A 170 3.14 10.86 -9.48
C ILE A 170 4.29 11.48 -10.31
N LYS A 171 4.22 12.78 -10.59
CA LYS A 171 5.26 13.49 -11.35
C LYS A 171 6.63 13.49 -10.66
N ARG A 172 6.67 13.52 -9.32
CA ARG A 172 7.94 13.35 -8.58
C ARG A 172 8.47 11.93 -8.71
N ALA A 173 7.60 10.91 -8.56
CA ALA A 173 7.99 9.52 -8.69
C ALA A 173 8.58 9.20 -10.09
N GLU A 174 8.07 9.83 -11.15
CA GLU A 174 8.59 9.67 -12.52
C GLU A 174 10.01 10.21 -12.72
N LYS A 175 10.47 11.09 -11.84
CA LYS A 175 11.83 11.65 -11.86
C LYS A 175 12.83 10.85 -11.03
N LEU A 176 12.35 9.88 -10.23
CA LEU A 176 13.17 9.07 -9.34
C LEU A 176 13.50 7.71 -9.96
N GLN A 177 14.65 7.19 -9.59
CA GLN A 177 15.07 5.84 -9.96
C GLN A 177 14.84 4.90 -8.78
N PHE A 178 14.00 3.88 -8.96
CA PHE A 178 13.71 2.89 -7.94
C PHE A 178 14.38 1.55 -8.24
N PHE A 179 15.11 1.03 -7.26
CA PHE A 179 15.80 -0.25 -7.36
C PHE A 179 14.99 -1.34 -6.66
N PRO A 180 14.56 -2.41 -7.37
CA PRO A 180 13.75 -3.48 -6.78
C PRO A 180 14.36 -4.09 -5.52
N SER A 181 15.69 -4.23 -5.45
CA SER A 181 16.39 -4.76 -4.28
C SER A 181 16.22 -3.91 -3.01
N LYS A 182 16.13 -2.57 -3.16
CA LYS A 182 15.86 -1.67 -2.03
C LYS A 182 14.42 -1.77 -1.56
N LEU A 183 13.47 -1.82 -2.51
CA LEU A 183 12.04 -1.99 -2.24
C LEU A 183 11.79 -3.29 -1.46
N GLN A 184 12.31 -4.41 -1.97
CA GLN A 184 12.19 -5.70 -1.31
C GLN A 184 12.85 -5.74 0.08
N ARG A 185 14.01 -5.10 0.25
CA ARG A 185 14.67 -5.03 1.56
C ARG A 185 13.79 -4.29 2.58
N THR A 186 13.11 -3.24 2.18
CA THR A 186 12.15 -2.54 3.04
C THR A 186 10.96 -3.43 3.38
N ALA A 187 10.37 -4.13 2.39
CA ALA A 187 9.27 -5.06 2.61
C ALA A 187 9.62 -6.18 3.59
N LYS A 188 10.87 -6.70 3.56
CA LYS A 188 11.35 -7.75 4.47
C LYS A 188 11.26 -7.37 5.95
N ARG A 189 11.22 -6.09 6.29
CA ARG A 189 11.02 -5.63 7.68
C ARG A 189 9.67 -6.05 8.26
N PHE A 190 8.71 -6.40 7.40
CA PHE A 190 7.33 -6.78 7.71
C PHE A 190 7.04 -8.25 7.40
N ASP A 191 8.08 -9.04 7.14
CA ASP A 191 7.91 -10.46 6.81
C ASP A 191 7.25 -11.25 7.94
N LYS A 192 6.41 -12.21 7.57
CA LYS A 192 5.67 -13.11 8.47
C LYS A 192 6.56 -13.77 9.51
N THR A 193 7.79 -14.14 9.12
CA THR A 193 8.76 -14.79 10.02
C THR A 193 9.15 -13.85 11.16
N LEU A 194 9.39 -12.57 10.86
CA LEU A 194 9.72 -11.56 11.87
C LEU A 194 8.54 -11.27 12.79
N PHE A 195 7.32 -11.22 12.26
CA PHE A 195 6.11 -11.09 13.06
C PHE A 195 6.00 -12.23 14.09
N ILE A 196 6.11 -13.48 13.63
CA ILE A 196 6.02 -14.65 14.51
C ILE A 196 7.10 -14.61 15.60
N THR A 197 8.34 -14.28 15.24
CA THR A 197 9.45 -14.19 16.19
C THR A 197 9.20 -13.12 17.26
N LYS A 198 8.77 -11.91 16.85
CA LYS A 198 8.46 -10.84 17.78
C LYS A 198 7.30 -11.18 18.70
N LEU A 199 6.23 -11.76 18.14
CA LEU A 199 5.05 -12.13 18.90
C LEU A 199 5.38 -13.21 19.95
N ARG A 200 6.11 -14.26 19.58
CA ARG A 200 6.58 -15.31 20.52
C ARG A 200 7.39 -14.71 21.66
N LYS A 201 8.35 -13.83 21.34
CA LYS A 201 9.19 -13.18 22.37
C LYS A 201 8.33 -12.41 23.39
N VAL A 202 7.29 -11.73 22.92
CA VAL A 202 6.36 -10.99 23.79
C VAL A 202 5.54 -11.95 24.67
N ILE A 203 4.99 -13.01 24.09
CA ILE A 203 4.24 -14.04 24.82
C ILE A 203 5.10 -14.66 25.92
N ASP A 204 6.32 -15.15 25.54
CA ASP A 204 7.24 -15.80 26.48
C ASP A 204 7.66 -14.89 27.64
N SER A 205 7.77 -13.56 27.39
CA SER A 205 8.08 -12.58 28.43
C SER A 205 6.90 -12.21 29.35
N THR A 206 5.67 -12.54 28.93
CA THR A 206 4.43 -12.17 29.67
C THR A 206 3.91 -13.32 30.51
N ILE A 207 4.23 -14.58 30.17
CA ILE A 207 3.75 -15.79 30.86
C ILE A 207 4.71 -16.18 32.02
N ARG A 208 5.90 -15.59 32.08
CA ARG A 208 6.82 -15.74 33.22
C ARG A 208 6.50 -14.76 34.33
#